data_baaf7edadf83840b02d71480c7860a99
#
_entry.id   baaf7edadf83840b02d71480c7860a99
#
_cell.length_a   1.000
_cell.length_b   1.000
_cell.length_c   1.000
_cell.angle_alpha   90.00
_cell.angle_beta   90.00
_cell.angle_gamma   90.00
#
_symmetry.space_group_name_H-M   'P 1'
#
loop_
_entity.id
_entity.type
_entity.pdbx_description
1 polymer ?
#
loop_
_entity_poly.entity_id
_entity_poly.type
_entity_poly.pdbx_seq_one_letter_code
_entity_poly.pdbx_strand_id
1 'polypeptide(L)'
;MVDQACPDQARVVVLGSCNIDIVALCPALPRPGETVLGRGLLISPGGKGANQALAAARAGARTSLIGALGGDEHSHMIRSVLEGASVDTSHVRGGDGPPGTALIAVDDIGGNQIVVVPGANSRITVLNHDDLAAIRSADVLVAQLEIPVQAVIQAATEAHKCGVLFVLNATPVDDVPRALLRLTDLLVVNELEAAALAGGPDQSTDAAVGRLLVSVPAVIVTLGAAGALYVNRAGETIRVPAPQVLATDSTAAGDTFTGALATAIGDGKHIRLALQIACAAASLCVEVVGAAPSIPERRVIEERLAAWHAQMPSLGD
;
A
#
# COMPACT_ATOMS: atom_id res chain seq x y z
N MET A 1 1.48 33.97 6.02
CA MET A 1 1.77 33.74 4.59
C MET A 1 0.82 32.65 4.17
N VAL A 2 -0.15 32.94 3.32
CA VAL A 2 -1.09 31.94 2.77
C VAL A 2 -0.28 31.07 1.82
N ASP A 3 -0.19 29.78 2.15
CA ASP A 3 0.46 28.76 1.33
C ASP A 3 -0.20 28.77 -0.06
N GLN A 4 0.53 29.22 -1.07
CA GLN A 4 0.06 29.13 -2.45
C GLN A 4 0.14 27.64 -2.83
N ALA A 5 -0.95 26.90 -2.60
CA ALA A 5 -1.12 25.55 -3.06
C ALA A 5 -0.82 25.51 -4.58
N CYS A 6 0.18 24.73 -4.96
CA CYS A 6 0.42 24.38 -6.35
C CYS A 6 -0.87 23.72 -6.89
N PRO A 7 -1.54 24.24 -7.92
CA PRO A 7 -2.91 23.83 -8.29
C PRO A 7 -3.03 22.38 -8.83
N ASP A 8 -1.93 21.64 -8.98
CA ASP A 8 -1.90 20.35 -9.67
C ASP A 8 -1.42 19.16 -8.78
N GLN A 9 -1.40 19.31 -7.45
CA GLN A 9 -0.92 18.24 -6.56
C GLN A 9 -2.08 17.37 -6.10
N ALA A 10 -2.02 16.05 -6.38
CA ALA A 10 -3.02 15.07 -5.93
C ALA A 10 -3.25 15.13 -4.42
N ARG A 11 -4.51 15.05 -4.00
CA ARG A 11 -4.92 14.88 -2.60
C ARG A 11 -5.25 13.43 -2.37
N VAL A 12 -4.39 12.74 -1.63
CA VAL A 12 -4.56 11.32 -1.32
C VAL A 12 -4.88 11.16 0.16
N VAL A 13 -6.01 10.53 0.46
CA VAL A 13 -6.33 10.09 1.81
C VAL A 13 -6.09 8.60 1.91
N VAL A 14 -5.30 8.18 2.88
CA VAL A 14 -5.07 6.78 3.18
C VAL A 14 -5.78 6.42 4.48
N LEU A 15 -6.62 5.40 4.45
CA LEU A 15 -7.23 4.82 5.65
C LEU A 15 -6.60 3.47 5.90
N GLY A 16 -5.86 3.30 7.02
CA GLY A 16 -5.20 2.03 7.25
C GLY A 16 -4.38 1.91 8.52
N SER A 17 -3.64 0.83 8.58
CA SER A 17 -2.82 0.40 9.71
C SER A 17 -1.54 1.21 9.89
N CYS A 18 -1.13 1.33 11.15
CA CYS A 18 0.19 1.80 11.56
C CYS A 18 0.81 0.72 12.45
N ASN A 19 1.92 0.14 12.03
CA ASN A 19 2.58 -0.94 12.76
C ASN A 19 4.02 -0.57 13.10
N ILE A 20 4.54 -1.22 14.14
CA ILE A 20 5.97 -1.41 14.32
C ILE A 20 6.33 -2.82 13.88
N ASP A 21 7.31 -2.96 13.01
CA ASP A 21 7.84 -4.23 12.56
C ASP A 21 9.08 -4.57 13.38
N ILE A 22 9.02 -5.69 14.11
CA ILE A 22 10.09 -6.23 14.97
C ILE A 22 10.60 -7.49 14.29
N VAL A 23 11.74 -7.38 13.61
CA VAL A 23 12.33 -8.45 12.80
C VAL A 23 13.49 -9.08 13.52
N ALA A 24 13.37 -10.37 13.87
CA ALA A 24 14.43 -11.20 14.41
C ALA A 24 15.11 -11.98 13.28
N LEU A 25 16.41 -11.75 13.07
CA LEU A 25 17.21 -12.50 12.10
C LEU A 25 17.77 -13.76 12.76
N CYS A 26 17.55 -14.93 12.17
CA CYS A 26 17.99 -16.23 12.70
C CYS A 26 18.58 -17.12 11.61
N PRO A 27 19.39 -18.15 12.00
CA PRO A 27 19.95 -19.10 11.02
C PRO A 27 18.88 -19.94 10.32
N ALA A 28 17.83 -20.31 11.05
CA ALA A 28 16.69 -21.08 10.62
C ALA A 28 15.46 -20.70 11.45
N LEU A 29 14.27 -20.83 10.87
CA LEU A 29 13.02 -20.58 11.59
C LEU A 29 12.80 -21.66 12.69
N PRO A 30 12.41 -21.27 13.93
CA PRO A 30 12.16 -22.22 14.99
C PRO A 30 10.95 -23.12 14.69
N ARG A 31 11.05 -24.40 14.98
CA ARG A 31 9.93 -25.34 14.97
C ARG A 31 9.13 -25.23 16.28
N PRO A 32 7.91 -25.74 16.37
CA PRO A 32 7.16 -25.76 17.61
C PRO A 32 7.97 -26.42 18.75
N GLY A 33 8.16 -25.69 19.85
CA GLY A 33 8.96 -26.13 21.01
C GLY A 33 10.48 -25.92 20.89
N GLU A 34 10.97 -25.38 19.77
CA GLU A 34 12.39 -25.11 19.56
C GLU A 34 12.77 -23.68 19.97
N THR A 35 13.98 -23.51 20.52
CA THR A 35 14.60 -22.22 20.77
C THR A 35 15.79 -22.03 19.84
N VAL A 36 15.77 -20.97 19.02
CA VAL A 36 16.85 -20.61 18.12
C VAL A 36 17.50 -19.31 18.59
N LEU A 37 18.84 -19.25 18.61
CA LEU A 37 19.55 -18.00 18.88
C LEU A 37 19.56 -17.12 17.64
N GLY A 38 18.97 -15.91 17.76
CA GLY A 38 19.00 -14.89 16.73
C GLY A 38 20.38 -14.25 16.57
N ARG A 39 20.62 -13.62 15.40
CA ARG A 39 21.85 -12.90 15.07
C ARG A 39 21.68 -11.39 15.10
N GLY A 40 20.44 -10.91 15.00
CA GLY A 40 20.15 -9.48 14.97
C GLY A 40 18.67 -9.21 15.23
N LEU A 41 18.40 -7.96 15.60
CA LEU A 41 17.06 -7.43 15.78
C LEU A 41 16.96 -6.12 15.01
N LEU A 42 15.96 -5.99 14.15
CA LEU A 42 15.63 -4.76 13.46
C LEU A 42 14.25 -4.29 13.92
N ILE A 43 14.12 -3.00 14.19
CA ILE A 43 12.84 -2.39 14.56
C ILE A 43 12.63 -1.22 13.62
N SER A 44 11.50 -1.24 12.90
CA SER A 44 11.18 -0.19 11.92
C SER A 44 9.70 0.12 11.87
N PRO A 45 9.34 1.38 11.58
CA PRO A 45 7.97 1.73 11.20
C PRO A 45 7.51 0.92 9.99
N GLY A 46 6.27 0.44 10.06
CA GLY A 46 5.60 -0.34 9.05
C GLY A 46 4.09 -0.20 9.14
N GLY A 47 3.37 -1.20 8.65
CA GLY A 47 1.93 -1.18 8.47
C GLY A 47 1.52 -0.62 7.12
N LYS A 48 0.61 -1.32 6.44
CA LYS A 48 0.25 -1.01 5.05
C LYS A 48 -0.29 0.42 4.89
N GLY A 49 -1.10 0.90 5.85
CA GLY A 49 -1.61 2.27 5.82
C GLY A 49 -0.50 3.30 5.91
N ALA A 50 0.41 3.16 6.89
CA ALA A 50 1.54 4.07 7.05
C ALA A 50 2.49 4.03 5.84
N ASN A 51 2.80 2.83 5.32
CA ASN A 51 3.66 2.66 4.16
C ASN A 51 3.06 3.31 2.90
N GLN A 52 1.78 3.08 2.63
CA GLN A 52 1.09 3.65 1.46
C GLN A 52 0.93 5.17 1.58
N ALA A 53 0.68 5.70 2.78
CA ALA A 53 0.66 7.14 3.02
C ALA A 53 2.04 7.77 2.80
N LEU A 54 3.09 7.14 3.33
CA LEU A 54 4.48 7.56 3.13
C LEU A 54 4.86 7.53 1.64
N ALA A 55 4.47 6.47 0.94
CA ALA A 55 4.73 6.32 -0.50
C ALA A 55 4.00 7.39 -1.32
N ALA A 56 2.74 7.68 -1.02
CA ALA A 56 1.99 8.72 -1.69
C ALA A 56 2.60 10.12 -1.45
N ALA A 57 2.97 10.43 -0.20
CA ALA A 57 3.60 11.71 0.13
C ALA A 57 4.95 11.87 -0.56
N ARG A 58 5.82 10.86 -0.51
CA ARG A 58 7.13 10.87 -1.18
C ARG A 58 7.02 10.89 -2.71
N ALA A 59 5.94 10.31 -3.27
CA ALA A 59 5.65 10.44 -4.70
C ALA A 59 5.13 11.83 -5.08
N GLY A 60 4.81 12.70 -4.11
CA GLY A 60 4.48 14.10 -4.30
C GLY A 60 3.02 14.47 -4.06
N ALA A 61 2.18 13.59 -3.51
CA ALA A 61 0.80 13.93 -3.14
C ALA A 61 0.73 14.74 -1.83
N ARG A 62 -0.33 15.54 -1.70
CA ARG A 62 -0.79 16.03 -0.39
C ARG A 62 -1.52 14.88 0.29
N THR A 63 -0.86 14.26 1.27
CA THR A 63 -1.33 13.01 1.86
C THR A 63 -1.80 13.20 3.29
N SER A 64 -3.00 12.69 3.61
CA SER A 64 -3.50 12.56 4.99
C SER A 64 -3.67 11.08 5.33
N LEU A 65 -3.34 10.71 6.57
CA LEU A 65 -3.53 9.34 7.07
C LEU A 65 -4.63 9.30 8.13
N ILE A 66 -5.67 8.54 7.87
CA ILE A 66 -6.67 8.15 8.87
C ILE A 66 -6.20 6.81 9.46
N GLY A 67 -5.82 6.83 10.73
CA GLY A 67 -5.22 5.68 11.38
C GLY A 67 -5.35 5.73 12.90
N ALA A 68 -4.64 4.83 13.60
CA ALA A 68 -4.52 4.89 15.06
C ALA A 68 -3.11 4.49 15.52
N LEU A 69 -2.63 5.19 16.52
CA LEU A 69 -1.38 4.95 17.22
C LEU A 69 -1.63 4.84 18.72
N GLY A 70 -0.70 4.21 19.41
CA GLY A 70 -0.65 4.21 20.88
C GLY A 70 -0.01 5.48 21.45
N GLY A 71 0.40 5.39 22.72
CA GLY A 71 1.14 6.45 23.41
C GLY A 71 2.57 6.08 23.76
N ASP A 72 3.07 4.98 23.21
CA ASP A 72 4.40 4.45 23.48
C ASP A 72 5.49 5.02 22.54
N GLU A 73 6.74 4.67 22.78
CA GLU A 73 7.88 5.12 21.99
C GLU A 73 7.81 4.70 20.53
N HIS A 74 7.27 3.50 20.25
CA HIS A 74 7.08 3.03 18.88
C HIS A 74 6.05 3.85 18.13
N SER A 75 4.97 4.24 18.79
CA SER A 75 3.95 5.12 18.21
C SER A 75 4.52 6.51 17.88
N HIS A 76 5.39 7.05 18.72
CA HIS A 76 6.10 8.31 18.45
C HIS A 76 7.05 8.18 17.27
N MET A 77 7.78 7.06 17.16
CA MET A 77 8.67 6.76 16.03
C MET A 77 7.91 6.75 14.70
N ILE A 78 6.77 6.03 14.63
CA ILE A 78 5.93 5.95 13.43
C ILE A 78 5.44 7.34 13.05
N ARG A 79 4.88 8.09 14.00
CA ARG A 79 4.38 9.45 13.77
C ARG A 79 5.47 10.38 13.24
N SER A 80 6.67 10.35 13.84
CA SER A 80 7.81 11.17 13.42
C SER A 80 8.23 10.90 11.97
N VAL A 81 8.23 9.63 11.54
CA VAL A 81 8.55 9.27 10.14
C VAL A 81 7.48 9.78 9.17
N LEU A 82 6.21 9.68 9.51
CA LEU A 82 5.10 10.18 8.68
C LEU A 82 5.14 11.71 8.55
N GLU A 83 5.27 12.42 9.66
CA GLU A 83 5.35 13.88 9.70
C GLU A 83 6.62 14.40 9.01
N GLY A 84 7.74 13.70 9.16
CA GLY A 84 8.99 14.00 8.45
C GLY A 84 8.87 13.92 6.93
N ALA A 85 7.91 13.14 6.41
CA ALA A 85 7.57 13.07 5.00
C ALA A 85 6.35 13.95 4.63
N SER A 86 5.95 14.88 5.51
CA SER A 86 4.82 15.78 5.31
C SER A 86 3.46 15.07 5.15
N VAL A 87 3.28 13.89 5.73
CA VAL A 87 1.97 13.25 5.86
C VAL A 87 1.20 13.99 6.96
N ASP A 88 -0.01 14.44 6.65
CA ASP A 88 -0.93 14.98 7.66
C ASP A 88 -1.42 13.85 8.57
N THR A 89 -0.99 13.88 9.84
CA THR A 89 -1.35 12.92 10.89
C THR A 89 -2.46 13.42 11.82
N SER A 90 -3.15 14.52 11.49
CA SER A 90 -4.23 15.08 12.32
C SER A 90 -5.42 14.11 12.49
N HIS A 91 -5.62 13.19 11.54
CA HIS A 91 -6.61 12.13 11.58
C HIS A 91 -6.10 10.81 12.19
N VAL A 92 -4.86 10.78 12.69
CA VAL A 92 -4.31 9.62 13.40
C VAL A 92 -4.68 9.70 14.87
N ARG A 93 -5.59 8.83 15.27
CA ARG A 93 -6.11 8.77 16.65
C ARG A 93 -5.02 8.32 17.61
N GLY A 94 -4.88 9.04 18.71
CA GLY A 94 -4.06 8.63 19.85
C GLY A 94 -4.83 7.73 20.81
N GLY A 95 -4.11 7.09 21.73
CA GLY A 95 -4.70 6.33 22.84
C GLY A 95 -3.65 5.50 23.56
N ASP A 96 -4.06 4.77 24.60
CA ASP A 96 -3.17 3.93 25.37
C ASP A 96 -2.76 2.66 24.62
N GLY A 97 -1.65 2.04 25.06
CA GLY A 97 -1.11 0.79 24.53
C GLY A 97 -0.22 0.96 23.30
N PRO A 98 0.22 -0.14 22.69
CA PRO A 98 1.12 -0.12 21.53
C PRO A 98 0.37 0.16 20.22
N PRO A 99 1.11 0.55 19.16
CA PRO A 99 0.60 0.55 17.79
C PRO A 99 0.29 -0.89 17.35
N GLY A 100 -0.12 -1.10 16.12
CA GLY A 100 -0.03 -2.43 15.52
C GLY A 100 1.41 -2.94 15.59
N THR A 101 1.60 -4.25 15.76
CA THR A 101 2.93 -4.84 15.90
C THR A 101 3.04 -6.07 15.02
N ALA A 102 4.01 -6.11 14.12
CA ALA A 102 4.37 -7.32 13.39
C ALA A 102 5.63 -7.93 14.02
N LEU A 103 5.51 -9.15 14.53
CA LEU A 103 6.62 -9.97 15.01
C LEU A 103 7.06 -10.88 13.88
N ILE A 104 8.27 -10.68 13.38
CA ILE A 104 8.75 -11.32 12.16
C ILE A 104 10.04 -12.06 12.46
N ALA A 105 10.09 -13.37 12.21
CA ALA A 105 11.33 -14.15 12.18
C ALA A 105 11.74 -14.34 10.72
N VAL A 106 13.01 -14.07 10.39
CA VAL A 106 13.57 -14.24 9.03
C VAL A 106 14.83 -15.12 9.13
N ASP A 107 14.89 -16.15 8.29
CA ASP A 107 16.06 -17.03 8.20
C ASP A 107 17.04 -16.62 7.08
N ASP A 108 18.20 -17.32 7.03
CA ASP A 108 19.29 -17.04 6.09
C ASP A 108 18.93 -17.28 4.62
N ILE A 109 17.86 -18.03 4.33
CA ILE A 109 17.40 -18.33 2.98
C ILE A 109 16.19 -17.48 2.56
N GLY A 110 15.80 -16.50 3.41
CA GLY A 110 14.68 -15.59 3.15
C GLY A 110 13.30 -16.14 3.53
N GLY A 111 13.24 -17.30 4.19
CA GLY A 111 12.01 -17.79 4.81
C GLY A 111 11.58 -16.89 5.96
N ASN A 112 10.27 -16.69 6.13
CA ASN A 112 9.75 -15.88 7.23
C ASN A 112 8.54 -16.50 7.92
N GLN A 113 8.33 -16.10 9.18
CA GLN A 113 7.11 -16.33 9.96
C GLN A 113 6.68 -15.02 10.58
N ILE A 114 5.42 -14.68 10.43
CA ILE A 114 4.89 -13.37 10.84
C ILE A 114 3.66 -13.56 11.74
N VAL A 115 3.67 -12.86 12.88
CA VAL A 115 2.49 -12.70 13.75
C VAL A 115 2.15 -11.22 13.80
N VAL A 116 0.94 -10.85 13.40
CA VAL A 116 0.46 -9.48 13.47
C VAL A 116 -0.49 -9.33 14.65
N VAL A 117 -0.17 -8.40 15.55
CA VAL A 117 -1.03 -7.97 16.66
C VAL A 117 -1.63 -6.62 16.29
N PRO A 118 -2.97 -6.51 16.15
CA PRO A 118 -3.61 -5.28 15.67
C PRO A 118 -3.34 -4.03 16.52
N GLY A 119 -3.19 -4.18 17.83
CA GLY A 119 -2.93 -3.04 18.74
C GLY A 119 -3.93 -1.90 18.53
N ALA A 120 -3.41 -0.68 18.39
CA ALA A 120 -4.20 0.53 18.16
C ALA A 120 -5.09 0.47 16.91
N ASN A 121 -4.69 -0.27 15.88
CA ASN A 121 -5.44 -0.37 14.62
C ASN A 121 -6.86 -0.92 14.84
N SER A 122 -7.06 -1.80 15.82
CA SER A 122 -8.38 -2.36 16.15
C SER A 122 -9.39 -1.31 16.64
N ARG A 123 -8.95 -0.11 17.00
CA ARG A 123 -9.81 0.98 17.50
C ARG A 123 -10.47 1.80 16.38
N ILE A 124 -10.05 1.63 15.14
CA ILE A 124 -10.63 2.33 13.98
C ILE A 124 -11.93 1.61 13.56
N THR A 125 -12.97 1.68 14.38
CA THR A 125 -14.23 0.99 14.11
C THR A 125 -15.27 1.88 13.43
N VAL A 126 -15.20 3.20 13.66
CA VAL A 126 -16.11 4.21 13.11
C VAL A 126 -15.31 5.44 12.75
N LEU A 127 -15.58 6.03 11.59
CA LEU A 127 -15.00 7.29 11.15
C LEU A 127 -15.78 8.46 11.74
N ASN A 128 -15.08 9.49 12.20
CA ASN A 128 -15.69 10.71 12.71
C ASN A 128 -16.01 11.70 11.56
N HIS A 129 -16.59 12.84 11.91
CA HIS A 129 -16.98 13.87 10.95
C HIS A 129 -15.78 14.42 10.15
N ASP A 130 -14.63 14.61 10.81
CA ASP A 130 -13.43 15.19 10.22
C ASP A 130 -12.75 14.18 9.28
N ASP A 131 -12.72 12.89 9.65
CA ASP A 131 -12.26 11.80 8.77
C ASP A 131 -13.09 11.78 7.47
N LEU A 132 -14.42 11.85 7.59
CA LEU A 132 -15.30 11.87 6.43
C LEU A 132 -15.15 13.15 5.60
N ALA A 133 -14.87 14.29 6.24
CA ALA A 133 -14.60 15.54 5.53
C ALA A 133 -13.29 15.47 4.73
N ALA A 134 -12.24 14.86 5.31
CA ALA A 134 -10.99 14.62 4.60
C ALA A 134 -11.23 13.74 3.37
N ILE A 135 -11.98 12.63 3.50
CA ILE A 135 -12.32 11.74 2.37
C ILE A 135 -13.06 12.52 1.28
N ARG A 136 -14.09 13.33 1.63
CA ARG A 136 -14.85 14.12 0.64
C ARG A 136 -14.00 15.10 -0.15
N SER A 137 -12.90 15.58 0.42
CA SER A 137 -12.01 16.55 -0.22
C SER A 137 -10.87 15.91 -1.01
N ALA A 138 -10.72 14.58 -0.94
CA ALA A 138 -9.66 13.86 -1.64
C ALA A 138 -9.95 13.68 -3.13
N ASP A 139 -8.89 13.48 -3.90
CA ASP A 139 -8.97 13.01 -5.29
C ASP A 139 -8.96 11.47 -5.32
N VAL A 140 -8.23 10.85 -4.39
CA VAL A 140 -8.11 9.40 -4.24
C VAL A 140 -8.18 9.01 -2.76
N LEU A 141 -9.01 8.02 -2.44
CA LEU A 141 -9.00 7.27 -1.18
C LEU A 141 -8.31 5.94 -1.40
N VAL A 142 -7.35 5.61 -0.55
CA VAL A 142 -6.67 4.30 -0.52
C VAL A 142 -6.98 3.60 0.79
N ALA A 143 -7.30 2.31 0.76
CA ALA A 143 -7.45 1.51 1.97
C ALA A 143 -6.92 0.08 1.79
N GLN A 144 -6.67 -0.58 2.93
CA GLN A 144 -6.27 -1.99 3.06
C GLN A 144 -7.14 -2.65 4.14
N LEU A 145 -6.87 -3.92 4.48
CA LEU A 145 -7.72 -4.70 5.37
C LEU A 145 -7.04 -5.10 6.70
N GLU A 146 -6.03 -4.35 7.12
CA GLU A 146 -5.37 -4.51 8.44
C GLU A 146 -6.05 -3.72 9.57
N ILE A 147 -7.21 -3.14 9.30
CA ILE A 147 -8.07 -2.43 10.25
C ILE A 147 -9.49 -3.01 10.18
N PRO A 148 -10.37 -2.70 11.15
CA PRO A 148 -11.76 -3.16 11.10
C PRO A 148 -12.45 -2.80 9.78
N VAL A 149 -12.94 -3.80 9.07
CA VAL A 149 -13.53 -3.67 7.72
C VAL A 149 -14.74 -2.74 7.68
N GLN A 150 -15.44 -2.56 8.81
CA GLN A 150 -16.57 -1.64 8.94
C GLN A 150 -16.17 -0.19 8.66
N ALA A 151 -14.99 0.22 9.13
CA ALA A 151 -14.45 1.57 8.85
C ALA A 151 -14.11 1.72 7.36
N VAL A 152 -13.55 0.67 6.74
CA VAL A 152 -13.24 0.67 5.31
C VAL A 152 -14.53 0.78 4.47
N ILE A 153 -15.59 0.03 4.84
CA ILE A 153 -16.90 0.13 4.17
C ILE A 153 -17.51 1.51 4.33
N GLN A 154 -17.40 2.14 5.52
CA GLN A 154 -17.86 3.50 5.75
C GLN A 154 -17.13 4.50 4.88
N ALA A 155 -15.79 4.42 4.80
CA ALA A 155 -14.96 5.26 3.95
C ALA A 155 -15.28 5.09 2.47
N ALA A 156 -15.36 3.85 1.99
CA ALA A 156 -15.71 3.52 0.61
C ALA A 156 -17.10 4.04 0.24
N THR A 157 -18.07 3.94 1.16
CA THR A 157 -19.43 4.48 0.96
C THR A 157 -19.41 5.99 0.81
N GLU A 158 -18.62 6.69 1.62
CA GLU A 158 -18.51 8.16 1.53
C GLU A 158 -17.77 8.59 0.25
N ALA A 159 -16.67 7.93 -0.10
CA ALA A 159 -15.94 8.17 -1.35
C ALA A 159 -16.85 8.00 -2.58
N HIS A 160 -17.60 6.90 -2.64
CA HIS A 160 -18.55 6.62 -3.73
C HIS A 160 -19.63 7.71 -3.86
N LYS A 161 -20.20 8.20 -2.75
CA LYS A 161 -21.20 9.28 -2.75
C LYS A 161 -20.67 10.59 -3.29
N CYS A 162 -19.38 10.86 -3.09
CA CYS A 162 -18.74 12.13 -3.43
C CYS A 162 -17.95 12.08 -4.74
N GLY A 163 -17.89 10.93 -5.42
CA GLY A 163 -17.14 10.73 -6.66
C GLY A 163 -15.62 10.73 -6.45
N VAL A 164 -15.16 10.41 -5.23
CA VAL A 164 -13.74 10.20 -4.91
C VAL A 164 -13.34 8.81 -5.35
N LEU A 165 -12.24 8.69 -6.10
CA LEU A 165 -11.76 7.40 -6.57
C LEU A 165 -11.31 6.53 -5.38
N PHE A 166 -11.92 5.36 -5.22
CA PHE A 166 -11.56 4.42 -4.17
C PHE A 166 -10.67 3.30 -4.69
N VAL A 167 -9.43 3.27 -4.22
CA VAL A 167 -8.44 2.23 -4.46
C VAL A 167 -8.38 1.30 -3.25
N LEU A 168 -8.74 0.04 -3.43
CA LEU A 168 -8.61 -0.99 -2.40
C LEU A 168 -7.40 -1.87 -2.70
N ASN A 169 -6.40 -1.86 -1.84
CA ASN A 169 -5.38 -2.91 -1.78
C ASN A 169 -5.90 -4.02 -0.86
N ALA A 170 -6.54 -5.04 -1.44
CA ALA A 170 -7.25 -6.06 -0.70
C ALA A 170 -6.31 -7.07 -0.03
N THR A 171 -5.64 -6.64 1.03
CA THR A 171 -4.72 -7.47 1.81
C THR A 171 -4.82 -7.11 3.30
N PRO A 172 -4.92 -8.13 4.20
CA PRO A 172 -5.09 -9.56 3.91
C PRO A 172 -6.43 -9.85 3.21
N VAL A 173 -6.50 -10.98 2.49
CA VAL A 173 -7.69 -11.33 1.67
C VAL A 173 -8.76 -12.14 2.41
N ASP A 174 -8.55 -12.38 3.70
CA ASP A 174 -9.49 -13.15 4.52
C ASP A 174 -10.82 -12.41 4.66
N ASP A 175 -11.92 -13.06 4.29
CA ASP A 175 -13.30 -12.59 4.46
C ASP A 175 -13.61 -11.19 3.88
N VAL A 176 -13.11 -10.87 2.69
CA VAL A 176 -13.42 -9.59 2.01
C VAL A 176 -14.90 -9.51 1.64
N PRO A 177 -15.69 -8.57 2.22
CA PRO A 177 -17.10 -8.50 1.95
C PRO A 177 -17.39 -8.11 0.50
N ARG A 178 -18.32 -8.82 -0.15
CA ARG A 178 -18.76 -8.47 -1.51
C ARG A 178 -19.32 -7.05 -1.62
N ALA A 179 -19.87 -6.51 -0.53
CA ALA A 179 -20.34 -5.12 -0.48
C ALA A 179 -19.18 -4.14 -0.64
N LEU A 180 -18.02 -4.42 -0.05
CA LEU A 180 -16.82 -3.58 -0.19
C LEU A 180 -16.28 -3.63 -1.63
N LEU A 181 -16.21 -4.83 -2.24
CA LEU A 181 -15.77 -4.95 -3.65
C LEU A 181 -16.67 -4.16 -4.60
N ARG A 182 -17.98 -4.08 -4.36
CA ARG A 182 -18.90 -3.27 -5.19
C ARG A 182 -18.72 -1.76 -5.05
N LEU A 183 -18.12 -1.31 -3.96
CA LEU A 183 -17.78 0.10 -3.72
C LEU A 183 -16.37 0.46 -4.22
N THR A 184 -15.58 -0.55 -4.63
CA THR A 184 -14.19 -0.38 -5.06
C THR A 184 -14.14 0.00 -6.54
N ASP A 185 -13.51 1.12 -6.87
CA ASP A 185 -13.31 1.54 -8.25
C ASP A 185 -12.10 0.86 -8.88
N LEU A 186 -11.02 0.71 -8.10
CA LEU A 186 -9.78 0.08 -8.53
C LEU A 186 -9.27 -0.89 -7.45
N LEU A 187 -9.24 -2.18 -7.77
CA LEU A 187 -8.71 -3.23 -6.91
C LEU A 187 -7.24 -3.47 -7.23
N VAL A 188 -6.38 -3.40 -6.22
CA VAL A 188 -4.94 -3.71 -6.32
C VAL A 188 -4.65 -4.95 -5.49
N VAL A 189 -4.11 -5.98 -6.13
CA VAL A 189 -3.79 -7.28 -5.52
C VAL A 189 -2.52 -7.86 -6.15
N ASN A 190 -1.86 -8.80 -5.48
CA ASN A 190 -0.88 -9.67 -6.11
C ASN A 190 -1.55 -10.92 -6.71
N GLU A 191 -0.77 -11.81 -7.35
CA GLU A 191 -1.29 -13.01 -8.00
C GLU A 191 -1.96 -13.97 -7.01
N LEU A 192 -1.39 -14.15 -5.83
CA LEU A 192 -1.92 -15.02 -4.78
C LEU A 192 -3.23 -14.46 -4.20
N GLU A 193 -3.26 -13.17 -3.93
CA GLU A 193 -4.45 -12.45 -3.45
C GLU A 193 -5.57 -12.47 -4.49
N ALA A 194 -5.24 -12.25 -5.77
CA ALA A 194 -6.20 -12.34 -6.86
C ALA A 194 -6.84 -13.73 -6.95
N ALA A 195 -6.02 -14.78 -6.89
CA ALA A 195 -6.50 -16.16 -6.92
C ALA A 195 -7.38 -16.48 -5.70
N ALA A 196 -6.98 -16.08 -4.49
CA ALA A 196 -7.73 -16.29 -3.26
C ALA A 196 -9.11 -15.60 -3.31
N LEU A 197 -9.16 -14.32 -3.70
CA LEU A 197 -10.42 -13.58 -3.87
C LEU A 197 -11.32 -14.16 -4.96
N ALA A 198 -10.74 -14.76 -5.99
CA ALA A 198 -11.48 -15.37 -7.09
C ALA A 198 -11.99 -16.79 -6.78
N GLY A 199 -11.75 -17.32 -5.58
CA GLY A 199 -12.31 -18.58 -5.11
C GLY A 199 -11.33 -19.75 -5.04
N GLY A 200 -10.03 -19.50 -5.02
CA GLY A 200 -9.01 -20.48 -4.66
C GLY A 200 -7.67 -20.35 -5.39
N PRO A 201 -6.61 -20.99 -4.85
CA PRO A 201 -5.22 -20.82 -5.28
C PRO A 201 -4.90 -21.40 -6.68
N ASP A 202 -5.74 -22.29 -7.18
CA ASP A 202 -5.49 -23.00 -8.47
C ASP A 202 -5.95 -22.19 -9.70
N GLN A 203 -6.26 -20.89 -9.53
CA GLN A 203 -6.72 -20.02 -10.61
C GLN A 203 -5.52 -19.42 -11.34
N SER A 204 -5.56 -19.42 -12.67
CA SER A 204 -4.65 -18.56 -13.44
C SER A 204 -5.01 -17.08 -13.19
N THR A 205 -4.03 -16.19 -13.31
CA THR A 205 -4.23 -14.74 -13.15
C THR A 205 -5.37 -14.22 -14.03
N ASP A 206 -5.45 -14.64 -15.29
CA ASP A 206 -6.50 -14.21 -16.22
C ASP A 206 -7.90 -14.69 -15.77
N ALA A 207 -8.02 -15.93 -15.30
CA ALA A 207 -9.27 -16.46 -14.77
C ALA A 207 -9.70 -15.74 -13.48
N ALA A 208 -8.76 -15.46 -12.60
CA ALA A 208 -9.00 -14.69 -11.37
C ALA A 208 -9.49 -13.28 -11.69
N VAL A 209 -8.78 -12.56 -12.56
CA VAL A 209 -9.16 -11.20 -13.00
C VAL A 209 -10.56 -11.20 -13.62
N GLY A 210 -10.88 -12.16 -14.51
CA GLY A 210 -12.21 -12.26 -15.12
C GLY A 210 -13.33 -12.40 -14.10
N ARG A 211 -13.12 -13.13 -13.00
CA ARG A 211 -14.08 -13.26 -11.90
C ARG A 211 -14.19 -12.00 -11.05
N LEU A 212 -13.06 -11.34 -10.75
CA LEU A 212 -13.02 -10.12 -9.96
C LEU A 212 -13.74 -8.96 -10.66
N LEU A 213 -13.60 -8.85 -11.99
CA LEU A 213 -14.27 -7.84 -12.81
C LEU A 213 -15.82 -7.96 -12.79
N VAL A 214 -16.39 -9.06 -12.32
CA VAL A 214 -17.84 -9.13 -12.06
C VAL A 214 -18.23 -8.17 -10.91
N SER A 215 -17.35 -7.99 -9.93
CA SER A 215 -17.63 -7.19 -8.72
C SER A 215 -17.00 -5.78 -8.76
N VAL A 216 -15.84 -5.62 -9.39
CA VAL A 216 -15.11 -4.34 -9.45
C VAL A 216 -14.98 -3.84 -10.89
N PRO A 217 -14.94 -2.51 -11.16
CA PRO A 217 -14.76 -1.95 -12.50
C PRO A 217 -13.40 -2.22 -13.11
N ALA A 218 -12.34 -2.21 -12.30
CA ALA A 218 -10.96 -2.40 -12.74
C ALA A 218 -10.10 -3.13 -11.69
N VAL A 219 -9.15 -3.92 -12.17
CA VAL A 219 -8.21 -4.71 -11.36
C VAL A 219 -6.80 -4.42 -11.82
N ILE A 220 -5.89 -4.22 -10.87
CA ILE A 220 -4.45 -4.27 -11.09
C ILE A 220 -3.91 -5.50 -10.35
N VAL A 221 -3.18 -6.34 -11.07
CA VAL A 221 -2.43 -7.44 -10.48
C VAL A 221 -0.95 -7.10 -10.54
N THR A 222 -0.30 -7.00 -9.38
CA THR A 222 1.16 -6.88 -9.28
C THR A 222 1.79 -8.25 -9.50
N LEU A 223 2.80 -8.32 -10.39
CA LEU A 223 3.42 -9.55 -10.87
C LEU A 223 4.90 -9.65 -10.44
N GLY A 224 5.26 -9.00 -9.34
CA GLY A 224 6.64 -8.93 -8.86
C GLY A 224 7.59 -8.40 -9.94
N ALA A 225 8.66 -9.12 -10.24
CA ALA A 225 9.65 -8.74 -11.25
C ALA A 225 9.07 -8.65 -12.68
N ALA A 226 7.92 -9.25 -12.95
CA ALA A 226 7.23 -9.14 -14.23
C ALA A 226 6.41 -7.85 -14.39
N GLY A 227 6.30 -7.03 -13.33
CA GLY A 227 5.64 -5.72 -13.35
C GLY A 227 4.20 -5.74 -12.90
N ALA A 228 3.27 -5.22 -13.70
CA ALA A 228 1.86 -5.12 -13.36
C ALA A 228 0.94 -5.34 -14.57
N LEU A 229 -0.23 -5.90 -14.30
CA LEU A 229 -1.32 -6.09 -15.25
C LEU A 229 -2.53 -5.28 -14.80
N TYR A 230 -3.03 -4.38 -15.63
CA TYR A 230 -4.31 -3.71 -15.46
C TYR A 230 -5.34 -4.28 -16.43
N VAL A 231 -6.54 -4.53 -15.95
CA VAL A 231 -7.68 -4.91 -16.77
C VAL A 231 -8.93 -4.22 -16.24
N ASN A 232 -9.76 -3.68 -17.13
CA ASN A 232 -11.04 -3.10 -16.76
C ASN A 232 -12.23 -3.83 -17.42
N ARG A 233 -13.44 -3.51 -16.96
CA ARG A 233 -14.69 -4.11 -17.47
C ARG A 233 -14.97 -3.81 -18.94
N ALA A 234 -14.39 -2.73 -19.50
CA ALA A 234 -14.52 -2.39 -20.92
C ALA A 234 -13.63 -3.24 -21.83
N GLY A 235 -12.82 -4.13 -21.25
CA GLY A 235 -11.90 -5.02 -21.96
C GLY A 235 -10.53 -4.42 -22.24
N GLU A 236 -10.25 -3.21 -21.75
CA GLU A 236 -8.92 -2.64 -21.86
C GLU A 236 -7.94 -3.47 -20.97
N THR A 237 -6.84 -3.87 -21.56
CA THR A 237 -5.78 -4.61 -20.90
C THR A 237 -4.44 -3.92 -21.12
N ILE A 238 -3.74 -3.60 -20.04
CA ILE A 238 -2.44 -2.95 -20.08
C ILE A 238 -1.47 -3.77 -19.23
N ARG A 239 -0.40 -4.25 -19.86
CA ARG A 239 0.72 -4.87 -19.15
C ARG A 239 1.90 -3.90 -19.17
N VAL A 240 2.48 -3.67 -18.01
CA VAL A 240 3.69 -2.85 -17.82
C VAL A 240 4.74 -3.74 -17.17
N PRO A 241 5.91 -3.96 -17.80
CA PRO A 241 7.00 -4.69 -17.16
C PRO A 241 7.54 -3.88 -15.97
N ALA A 242 8.33 -4.50 -15.09
CA ALA A 242 9.08 -3.75 -14.08
C ALA A 242 10.49 -3.41 -14.59
N PRO A 243 11.10 -2.31 -14.12
CA PRO A 243 12.54 -2.10 -14.26
C PRO A 243 13.30 -3.29 -13.69
N GLN A 244 14.31 -3.78 -14.43
CA GLN A 244 15.12 -4.90 -13.96
C GLN A 244 16.11 -4.42 -12.91
N VAL A 245 16.02 -4.98 -11.71
CA VAL A 245 16.87 -4.63 -10.56
C VAL A 245 17.25 -5.88 -9.78
N LEU A 246 18.29 -5.77 -8.96
CA LEU A 246 18.63 -6.81 -8.00
C LEU A 246 17.87 -6.54 -6.70
N ALA A 247 16.84 -7.33 -6.44
CA ALA A 247 16.05 -7.20 -5.22
C ALA A 247 16.85 -7.65 -3.98
N THR A 248 16.88 -6.80 -2.97
CA THR A 248 17.48 -7.06 -1.66
C THR A 248 16.41 -7.44 -0.64
N ASP A 249 15.29 -6.70 -0.64
CA ASP A 249 14.16 -6.89 0.28
C ASP A 249 12.86 -6.45 -0.42
N SER A 250 11.85 -7.31 -0.42
CA SER A 250 10.56 -7.00 -1.06
C SER A 250 9.54 -6.34 -0.11
N THR A 251 9.93 -6.07 1.13
CA THR A 251 9.08 -5.41 2.13
C THR A 251 8.61 -4.04 1.62
N ALA A 252 7.34 -3.74 1.79
CA ALA A 252 6.69 -2.51 1.34
C ALA A 252 6.69 -2.23 -0.17
N ALA A 253 7.13 -3.15 -1.04
CA ALA A 253 7.10 -2.94 -2.50
C ALA A 253 5.67 -2.74 -3.03
N GLY A 254 4.72 -3.55 -2.58
CA GLY A 254 3.29 -3.41 -2.91
C GLY A 254 2.67 -2.13 -2.37
N ASP A 255 3.07 -1.71 -1.16
CA ASP A 255 2.62 -0.45 -0.56
C ASP A 255 3.18 0.75 -1.33
N THR A 256 4.48 0.70 -1.69
CA THR A 256 5.15 1.71 -2.52
C THR A 256 4.49 1.83 -3.89
N PHE A 257 4.20 0.69 -4.53
CA PHE A 257 3.45 0.65 -5.78
C PHE A 257 2.09 1.33 -5.63
N THR A 258 1.31 0.98 -4.60
CA THR A 258 -0.05 1.47 -4.40
C THR A 258 -0.08 2.97 -4.09
N GLY A 259 0.82 3.48 -3.24
CA GLY A 259 0.91 4.90 -2.92
C GLY A 259 1.34 5.75 -4.11
N ALA A 260 2.35 5.32 -4.87
CA ALA A 260 2.80 6.00 -6.08
C ALA A 260 1.73 5.96 -7.20
N LEU A 261 1.02 4.83 -7.34
CA LEU A 261 -0.12 4.69 -8.25
C LEU A 261 -1.22 5.69 -7.93
N ALA A 262 -1.64 5.75 -6.65
CA ALA A 262 -2.70 6.64 -6.19
C ALA A 262 -2.35 8.11 -6.46
N THR A 263 -1.09 8.49 -6.21
CA THR A 263 -0.57 9.83 -6.52
C THR A 263 -0.65 10.13 -8.00
N ALA A 264 -0.15 9.22 -8.85
CA ALA A 264 -0.14 9.43 -10.30
C ALA A 264 -1.56 9.53 -10.89
N ILE A 265 -2.51 8.71 -10.41
CA ILE A 265 -3.91 8.78 -10.84
C ILE A 265 -4.55 10.08 -10.34
N GLY A 266 -4.31 10.48 -9.09
CA GLY A 266 -4.79 11.75 -8.53
C GLY A 266 -4.25 12.98 -9.25
N ASP A 267 -3.01 12.92 -9.76
CA ASP A 267 -2.42 13.94 -10.65
C ASP A 267 -2.99 13.90 -12.10
N GLY A 268 -4.00 13.05 -12.36
CA GLY A 268 -4.64 12.93 -13.69
C GLY A 268 -3.79 12.22 -14.75
N LYS A 269 -2.76 11.47 -14.35
CA LYS A 269 -1.97 10.68 -15.30
C LYS A 269 -2.79 9.54 -15.89
N HIS A 270 -2.63 9.30 -17.19
CA HIS A 270 -3.24 8.14 -17.83
C HIS A 270 -2.74 6.84 -17.17
N ILE A 271 -3.61 5.84 -17.08
CA ILE A 271 -3.37 4.60 -16.31
C ILE A 271 -2.05 3.90 -16.69
N ARG A 272 -1.65 3.86 -17.97
CA ARG A 272 -0.37 3.30 -18.41
C ARG A 272 0.82 4.00 -17.75
N LEU A 273 0.83 5.34 -17.74
CA LEU A 273 1.90 6.12 -17.12
C LEU A 273 1.87 5.97 -15.58
N ALA A 274 0.69 5.93 -14.97
CA ALA A 274 0.54 5.69 -13.54
C ALA A 274 1.12 4.33 -13.13
N LEU A 275 0.87 3.27 -13.91
CA LEU A 275 1.49 1.95 -13.71
C LEU A 275 3.02 1.99 -13.87
N GLN A 276 3.54 2.74 -14.85
CA GLN A 276 4.99 2.87 -15.04
C GLN A 276 5.65 3.59 -13.86
N ILE A 277 5.05 4.66 -13.34
CA ILE A 277 5.51 5.37 -12.15
C ILE A 277 5.50 4.42 -10.93
N ALA A 278 4.41 3.68 -10.73
CA ALA A 278 4.26 2.74 -9.63
C ALA A 278 5.29 1.60 -9.71
N CYS A 279 5.53 1.02 -10.89
CA CYS A 279 6.57 0.01 -11.10
C CYS A 279 7.98 0.56 -10.86
N ALA A 280 8.26 1.79 -11.30
CA ALA A 280 9.55 2.46 -11.05
C ALA A 280 9.77 2.68 -9.55
N ALA A 281 8.74 3.16 -8.82
CA ALA A 281 8.81 3.34 -7.38
C ALA A 281 9.04 2.01 -6.64
N ALA A 282 8.26 0.97 -6.97
CA ALA A 282 8.41 -0.34 -6.36
C ALA A 282 9.78 -0.97 -6.67
N SER A 283 10.34 -0.75 -7.87
CA SER A 283 11.68 -1.25 -8.22
C SER A 283 12.79 -0.62 -7.39
N LEU A 284 12.66 0.64 -7.00
CA LEU A 284 13.60 1.31 -6.09
C LEU A 284 13.45 0.80 -4.66
N CYS A 285 12.22 0.56 -4.22
CA CYS A 285 11.93 0.04 -2.89
C CYS A 285 12.65 -1.30 -2.64
N VAL A 286 12.58 -2.23 -3.57
CA VAL A 286 13.16 -3.58 -3.38
C VAL A 286 14.70 -3.61 -3.34
N GLU A 287 15.39 -2.52 -3.70
CA GLU A 287 16.86 -2.41 -3.62
C GLU A 287 17.37 -2.06 -2.21
N VAL A 288 16.46 -1.66 -1.29
CA VAL A 288 16.79 -1.16 0.06
C VAL A 288 16.10 -2.02 1.12
N VAL A 289 16.81 -2.35 2.20
CA VAL A 289 16.28 -3.16 3.31
C VAL A 289 15.29 -2.35 4.16
N GLY A 290 14.19 -2.98 4.57
CA GLY A 290 13.18 -2.45 5.47
C GLY A 290 12.01 -1.75 4.77
N ALA A 291 10.92 -1.47 5.49
CA ALA A 291 9.70 -0.86 4.95
C ALA A 291 9.87 0.65 4.70
N ALA A 292 9.64 1.48 5.72
CA ALA A 292 9.67 2.95 5.59
C ALA A 292 10.98 3.52 5.02
N PRO A 293 12.19 2.97 5.32
CA PRO A 293 13.44 3.45 4.73
C PRO A 293 13.56 3.23 3.23
N SER A 294 12.95 2.16 2.70
CA SER A 294 13.07 1.76 1.29
C SER A 294 12.18 2.58 0.34
N ILE A 295 11.15 3.23 0.85
CA ILE A 295 10.20 3.98 0.03
C ILE A 295 10.88 5.20 -0.58
N PRO A 296 10.92 5.34 -1.94
CA PRO A 296 11.70 6.35 -2.62
C PRO A 296 11.00 7.72 -2.66
N GLU A 297 11.80 8.79 -2.76
CA GLU A 297 11.34 10.15 -3.02
C GLU A 297 11.01 10.37 -4.51
N ARG A 298 10.10 11.31 -4.80
CA ARG A 298 9.62 11.65 -6.15
C ARG A 298 10.75 11.83 -7.16
N ARG A 299 11.79 12.59 -6.82
CA ARG A 299 12.91 12.85 -7.70
C ARG A 299 13.59 11.56 -8.17
N VAL A 300 13.80 10.61 -7.26
CA VAL A 300 14.44 9.33 -7.58
C VAL A 300 13.54 8.44 -8.44
N ILE A 301 12.21 8.50 -8.20
CA ILE A 301 11.20 7.81 -9.03
C ILE A 301 11.26 8.36 -10.46
N GLU A 302 11.27 9.69 -10.63
CA GLU A 302 11.33 10.36 -11.94
C GLU A 302 12.63 10.03 -12.68
N GLU A 303 13.77 10.04 -11.99
CA GLU A 303 15.07 9.62 -12.55
C GLU A 303 15.07 8.16 -13.01
N ARG A 304 14.52 7.23 -12.20
CA ARG A 304 14.39 5.82 -12.56
C ARG A 304 13.48 5.66 -13.78
N LEU A 305 12.34 6.35 -13.81
CA LEU A 305 11.39 6.29 -14.91
C LEU A 305 12.02 6.78 -16.23
N ALA A 306 12.74 7.90 -16.19
CA ALA A 306 13.42 8.45 -17.35
C ALA A 306 14.51 7.51 -17.89
N ALA A 307 15.34 6.97 -16.99
CA ALA A 307 16.38 5.99 -17.35
C ALA A 307 15.77 4.71 -17.94
N TRP A 308 14.68 4.26 -17.38
CA TRP A 308 13.98 3.06 -17.87
C TRP A 308 13.35 3.28 -19.25
N HIS A 309 12.68 4.42 -19.48
CA HIS A 309 12.13 4.77 -20.80
C HIS A 309 13.22 4.87 -21.88
N ALA A 310 14.39 5.37 -21.54
CA ALA A 310 15.54 5.43 -22.49
C ALA A 310 16.05 4.04 -22.90
N GLN A 311 15.80 3.01 -22.11
CA GLN A 311 16.20 1.62 -22.39
C GLN A 311 15.10 0.82 -23.10
N MET A 312 13.86 1.30 -23.08
CA MET A 312 12.79 0.64 -23.82
C MET A 312 12.99 0.86 -25.32
N PRO A 313 12.94 -0.20 -26.14
CA PRO A 313 12.86 0.00 -27.59
C PRO A 313 11.63 0.86 -27.88
N SER A 314 11.78 1.86 -28.74
CA SER A 314 10.66 2.68 -29.22
C SER A 314 9.58 1.72 -29.70
N LEU A 315 8.50 1.59 -28.92
CA LEU A 315 7.29 0.93 -29.36
C LEU A 315 6.80 1.78 -30.53
N GLY A 316 6.99 1.27 -31.75
CA GLY A 316 6.47 1.92 -32.95
C GLY A 316 4.98 2.18 -32.77
N ASP A 317 4.57 3.38 -33.16
CA ASP A 317 3.20 3.88 -33.17
C ASP A 317 2.23 2.93 -33.87
#